data_7808b216d5e7a6acd02221b602568f3b
#
_entry.id   7808b216d5e7a6acd02221b602568f3b
#
_cell.length_a   1.000
_cell.length_b   1.000
_cell.length_c   1.000
_cell.angle_alpha   90.00
_cell.angle_beta   90.00
_cell.angle_gamma   90.00
#
_symmetry.space_group_name_H-M   'P 1'
#
loop_
_entity.id
_entity.type
_entity.pdbx_description
1 polymer ?
#
loop_
_entity_poly.entity_id
_entity_poly.type
_entity_poly.pdbx_seq_one_letter_code
_entity_poly.pdbx_strand_id
1 'polypeptide(L)'
;ATAPAYYALIANYSAPPRRMLIESPHMYKAVTKPWIDSIPTSKTTWVHNILEGHSEADSVLYSDHDPRHGFVILPDMKWDRRTLSSLYLVAIVRDASLTNLRDLRKEHIPLLRSIQRAGAQVAHNCFGLAKPSEDGSSSPLRCFVHYMPTYFHLHVHMLSANYVSHPGALVGQAQLLDDIISLLELGVDFRERTLGYALADGHPLLHVMQMSGFAL
;
A
#
# COMPACT_ATOMS: atom_id res chain seq x y z
N ALA A 1 -21.15 -34.17 9.56
CA ALA A 1 -20.04 -34.32 8.57
C ALA A 1 -18.73 -34.44 9.34
N THR A 2 -17.95 -35.47 9.03
CA THR A 2 -16.60 -35.65 9.62
C THR A 2 -15.64 -34.59 9.09
N ALA A 3 -14.64 -34.17 9.86
CA ALA A 3 -13.64 -33.17 9.47
C ALA A 3 -13.06 -33.36 8.04
N PRO A 4 -12.76 -34.58 7.56
CA PRO A 4 -12.28 -34.81 6.19
C PRO A 4 -13.26 -34.37 5.09
N ALA A 5 -14.58 -34.53 5.29
CA ALA A 5 -15.57 -34.13 4.28
C ALA A 5 -15.73 -32.59 4.23
N TYR A 6 -15.54 -31.91 5.35
CA TYR A 6 -15.53 -30.46 5.40
C TYR A 6 -14.32 -29.87 4.65
N TYR A 7 -13.13 -30.45 4.83
CA TYR A 7 -11.92 -30.05 4.10
C TYR A 7 -12.02 -30.29 2.59
N ALA A 8 -12.68 -31.35 2.16
CA ALA A 8 -12.88 -31.63 0.73
C ALA A 8 -13.80 -30.60 0.05
N LEU A 9 -14.77 -30.02 0.78
CA LEU A 9 -15.62 -28.93 0.29
C LEU A 9 -14.87 -27.58 0.16
N ILE A 10 -13.87 -27.35 1.01
CA ILE A 10 -13.05 -26.12 0.99
C ILE A 10 -11.95 -26.21 -0.07
N ALA A 11 -11.49 -27.42 -0.45
CA ALA A 11 -10.42 -27.65 -1.42
C ALA A 11 -10.73 -27.13 -2.85
N ASN A 12 -11.98 -26.76 -3.16
CA ASN A 12 -12.38 -26.13 -4.41
C ASN A 12 -12.13 -24.61 -4.46
N TYR A 13 -11.44 -24.05 -3.47
CA TYR A 13 -11.05 -22.63 -3.50
C TYR A 13 -9.91 -22.45 -4.51
N SER A 14 -10.18 -21.75 -5.61
CA SER A 14 -9.25 -21.59 -6.74
C SER A 14 -8.08 -20.62 -6.48
N ALA A 15 -8.11 -19.88 -5.38
CA ALA A 15 -7.02 -18.98 -4.99
C ALA A 15 -5.95 -19.73 -4.18
N PRO A 16 -4.64 -19.45 -4.39
CA PRO A 16 -3.60 -20.05 -3.57
C PRO A 16 -3.82 -19.74 -2.10
N PRO A 17 -3.61 -20.71 -1.19
CA PRO A 17 -3.70 -20.50 0.24
C PRO A 17 -2.85 -19.32 0.68
N ARG A 18 -3.31 -18.59 1.67
CA ARG A 18 -2.56 -17.47 2.28
C ARG A 18 -2.31 -17.78 3.74
N ARG A 19 -1.18 -17.31 4.25
CA ARG A 19 -0.86 -17.39 5.67
C ARG A 19 -0.55 -16.02 6.24
N MET A 20 -0.92 -15.82 7.50
CA MET A 20 -0.52 -14.64 8.26
C MET A 20 0.91 -14.82 8.76
N LEU A 21 1.74 -13.83 8.51
CA LEU A 21 3.10 -13.72 9.04
C LEU A 21 3.13 -12.69 10.15
N ILE A 22 3.96 -12.93 11.15
CA ILE A 22 4.28 -11.98 12.23
C ILE A 22 5.77 -11.66 12.10
N GLU A 23 6.10 -10.63 11.34
CA GLU A 23 7.47 -10.25 11.05
C GLU A 23 8.04 -9.39 12.17
N SER A 24 8.96 -9.96 12.93
CA SER A 24 9.72 -9.22 13.92
C SER A 24 10.75 -8.27 13.29
N PRO A 25 11.27 -7.25 14.02
CA PRO A 25 12.41 -6.43 13.57
C PRO A 25 13.63 -7.25 13.17
N HIS A 26 13.92 -8.32 13.91
CA HIS A 26 15.03 -9.21 13.60
C HIS A 26 14.81 -9.93 12.25
N MET A 27 13.62 -10.50 12.01
CA MET A 27 13.27 -11.15 10.73
C MET A 27 13.36 -10.15 9.57
N TYR A 28 12.86 -8.93 9.77
CA TYR A 28 12.97 -7.88 8.76
C TYR A 28 14.43 -7.58 8.40
N LYS A 29 15.28 -7.32 9.40
CA LYS A 29 16.70 -6.97 9.20
C LYS A 29 17.49 -8.12 8.59
N ALA A 30 17.25 -9.35 9.05
CA ALA A 30 18.03 -10.51 8.65
C ALA A 30 17.61 -11.09 7.29
N VAL A 31 16.34 -10.98 6.90
CA VAL A 31 15.81 -11.67 5.72
C VAL A 31 15.06 -10.74 4.77
N THR A 32 14.03 -10.05 5.27
CA THR A 32 13.12 -9.31 4.38
C THR A 32 13.83 -8.14 3.70
N LYS A 33 14.59 -7.34 4.46
CA LYS A 33 15.31 -6.18 3.89
C LYS A 33 16.36 -6.61 2.86
N PRO A 34 17.26 -7.59 3.11
CA PRO A 34 18.17 -8.11 2.09
C PRO A 34 17.46 -8.65 0.86
N TRP A 35 16.32 -9.32 1.05
CA TRP A 35 15.52 -9.81 -0.08
C TRP A 35 14.95 -8.64 -0.91
N ILE A 36 14.41 -7.59 -0.27
CA ILE A 36 13.94 -6.38 -0.95
C ILE A 36 15.08 -5.75 -1.76
N ASP A 37 16.27 -5.63 -1.15
CA ASP A 37 17.45 -5.02 -1.80
C ASP A 37 17.98 -5.85 -2.98
N SER A 38 17.66 -7.14 -3.03
CA SER A 38 18.01 -8.00 -4.15
C SER A 38 17.05 -7.88 -5.35
N ILE A 39 15.92 -7.20 -5.20
CA ILE A 39 14.96 -7.01 -6.28
C ILE A 39 15.53 -6.04 -7.31
N PRO A 40 15.61 -6.43 -8.59
CA PRO A 40 16.14 -5.56 -9.63
C PRO A 40 15.35 -4.25 -9.76
N THR A 41 16.04 -3.13 -9.91
CA THR A 41 15.43 -1.80 -10.10
C THR A 41 14.55 -1.72 -11.34
N SER A 42 14.79 -2.59 -12.33
CA SER A 42 13.94 -2.72 -13.53
C SER A 42 12.48 -3.06 -13.22
N LYS A 43 12.19 -3.63 -12.04
CA LYS A 43 10.81 -3.91 -11.59
C LYS A 43 9.99 -2.65 -11.32
N THR A 44 10.64 -1.50 -11.11
CA THR A 44 10.00 -0.19 -10.85
C THR A 44 10.26 0.84 -11.95
N THR A 45 10.85 0.47 -13.08
CA THR A 45 11.10 1.38 -14.21
C THR A 45 9.81 2.04 -14.71
N TRP A 46 8.70 1.31 -14.74
CA TRP A 46 7.39 1.85 -15.12
C TRP A 46 6.91 2.96 -14.17
N VAL A 47 7.25 2.89 -12.87
CA VAL A 47 6.97 3.94 -11.89
C VAL A 47 7.71 5.22 -12.26
N HIS A 48 9.00 5.11 -12.56
CA HIS A 48 9.81 6.27 -13.01
C HIS A 48 9.24 6.87 -14.28
N ASN A 49 8.83 6.05 -15.25
CA ASN A 49 8.20 6.54 -16.47
C ASN A 49 6.93 7.35 -16.21
N ILE A 50 6.11 6.96 -15.23
CA ILE A 50 4.93 7.73 -14.83
C ILE A 50 5.36 9.05 -14.16
N LEU A 51 6.28 9.00 -13.20
CA LEU A 51 6.76 10.18 -12.47
C LEU A 51 7.40 11.23 -13.38
N GLU A 52 8.07 10.80 -14.44
CA GLU A 52 8.71 11.66 -15.45
C GLU A 52 7.76 12.04 -16.60
N GLY A 53 6.51 11.57 -16.60
CA GLY A 53 5.53 11.86 -17.64
C GLY A 53 5.77 11.14 -18.97
N HIS A 54 6.60 10.11 -19.00
CA HIS A 54 6.86 9.30 -20.20
C HIS A 54 5.74 8.29 -20.46
N SER A 55 4.93 7.97 -19.46
CA SER A 55 3.76 7.11 -19.57
C SER A 55 2.61 7.62 -18.70
N GLU A 56 1.38 7.33 -19.08
CA GLU A 56 0.12 7.68 -18.39
C GLU A 56 -0.04 9.18 -18.05
N ALA A 57 0.70 10.08 -18.72
CA ALA A 57 0.66 11.52 -18.46
C ALA A 57 -0.78 12.09 -18.51
N ASP A 58 -1.59 11.65 -19.48
CA ASP A 58 -3.00 12.06 -19.62
C ASP A 58 -3.92 11.52 -18.48
N SER A 59 -3.45 10.55 -17.71
CA SER A 59 -4.18 9.98 -16.57
C SER A 59 -3.83 10.66 -15.25
N VAL A 60 -2.77 11.48 -15.19
CA VAL A 60 -2.35 12.17 -13.97
C VAL A 60 -3.37 13.25 -13.61
N LEU A 61 -3.99 13.14 -12.44
CA LEU A 61 -5.00 14.05 -11.92
C LEU A 61 -4.41 15.15 -11.04
N TYR A 62 -3.24 14.88 -10.45
CA TYR A 62 -2.51 15.81 -9.59
C TYR A 62 -1.02 15.50 -9.65
N SER A 63 -0.19 16.52 -9.66
CA SER A 63 1.28 16.37 -9.62
C SER A 63 1.89 17.45 -8.74
N ASP A 64 2.68 17.02 -7.76
CA ASP A 64 3.59 17.85 -6.99
C ASP A 64 5.03 17.45 -7.39
N HIS A 65 5.85 18.42 -7.77
CA HIS A 65 7.18 18.20 -8.30
C HIS A 65 8.31 18.35 -7.25
N ASP A 66 7.95 18.54 -5.97
CA ASP A 66 8.96 18.55 -4.91
C ASP A 66 9.73 17.20 -4.90
N PRO A 67 11.09 17.22 -4.94
CA PRO A 67 11.86 16.00 -5.06
C PRO A 67 11.78 15.10 -3.82
N ARG A 68 11.47 15.64 -2.64
CA ARG A 68 11.38 14.89 -1.37
C ARG A 68 9.95 14.63 -0.94
N HIS A 69 9.07 15.59 -1.13
CA HIS A 69 7.69 15.53 -0.64
C HIS A 69 6.66 15.50 -1.78
N GLY A 70 7.13 15.51 -3.05
CA GLY A 70 6.25 15.47 -4.19
C GLY A 70 5.70 14.07 -4.48
N PHE A 71 4.61 14.04 -5.22
CA PHE A 71 3.92 12.82 -5.63
C PHE A 71 3.00 13.11 -6.81
N VAL A 72 2.58 12.07 -7.49
CA VAL A 72 1.52 12.13 -8.49
C VAL A 72 0.30 11.36 -8.01
N ILE A 73 -0.90 11.79 -8.40
CA ILE A 73 -2.14 11.03 -8.18
C ILE A 73 -2.74 10.70 -9.53
N LEU A 74 -3.09 9.42 -9.71
CA LEU A 74 -3.76 8.92 -10.91
C LEU A 74 -4.77 7.82 -10.54
N PRO A 75 -5.72 7.49 -11.44
CA PRO A 75 -6.61 6.35 -11.23
C PRO A 75 -5.80 5.04 -11.19
N ASP A 76 -6.06 4.19 -10.19
CA ASP A 76 -5.48 2.84 -10.17
C ASP A 76 -6.04 2.01 -11.33
N MET A 77 -5.19 1.19 -11.96
CA MET A 77 -5.56 0.36 -13.11
C MET A 77 -6.67 -0.67 -12.81
N LYS A 78 -6.95 -0.94 -11.54
CA LYS A 78 -8.02 -1.85 -11.10
C LYS A 78 -9.38 -1.17 -11.03
N TRP A 79 -9.44 0.16 -11.19
CA TRP A 79 -10.70 0.87 -11.22
C TRP A 79 -11.26 0.91 -12.64
N ASP A 80 -12.58 0.68 -12.78
CA ASP A 80 -13.30 0.71 -14.07
C ASP A 80 -13.46 2.11 -14.67
N ARG A 81 -13.02 3.15 -13.95
CA ARG A 81 -13.11 4.58 -14.29
C ARG A 81 -14.54 5.07 -14.52
N ARG A 82 -15.56 4.38 -13.99
CA ARG A 82 -16.99 4.68 -14.16
C ARG A 82 -17.76 4.66 -12.85
N THR A 83 -17.56 3.65 -12.04
CA THR A 83 -18.32 3.40 -10.81
C THR A 83 -17.72 4.21 -9.65
N LEU A 84 -18.36 5.32 -9.28
CA LEU A 84 -17.84 6.20 -8.22
C LEU A 84 -17.82 5.55 -6.85
N SER A 85 -18.74 4.64 -6.54
CA SER A 85 -18.73 3.90 -5.29
C SER A 85 -17.52 2.97 -5.15
N SER A 86 -16.88 2.62 -6.26
CA SER A 86 -15.62 1.86 -6.31
C SER A 86 -14.43 2.71 -6.76
N LEU A 87 -14.52 4.05 -6.66
CA LEU A 87 -13.40 4.93 -6.99
C LEU A 87 -12.13 4.43 -6.35
N TYR A 88 -11.07 4.31 -7.15
CA TYR A 88 -9.77 3.86 -6.71
C TYR A 88 -8.68 4.70 -7.37
N LEU A 89 -7.97 5.47 -6.53
CA LEU A 89 -6.82 6.27 -6.92
C LEU A 89 -5.57 5.72 -6.26
N VAL A 90 -4.42 6.05 -6.82
CA VAL A 90 -3.11 5.78 -6.23
C VAL A 90 -2.28 7.06 -6.25
N ALA A 91 -1.60 7.35 -5.13
CA ALA A 91 -0.54 8.34 -5.07
C ALA A 91 0.81 7.64 -5.11
N ILE A 92 1.69 8.06 -6.02
CA ILE A 92 3.05 7.54 -6.16
C ILE A 92 4.01 8.64 -5.74
N VAL A 93 4.84 8.37 -4.72
CA VAL A 93 5.80 9.32 -4.16
C VAL A 93 7.00 9.50 -5.09
N ARG A 94 7.58 10.72 -5.18
CA ARG A 94 8.76 10.96 -6.02
C ARG A 94 10.06 10.47 -5.41
N ASP A 95 10.17 10.52 -4.09
CA ASP A 95 11.38 10.05 -3.38
C ASP A 95 11.56 8.54 -3.54
N ALA A 96 12.49 8.14 -4.40
CA ALA A 96 12.81 6.74 -4.68
C ALA A 96 13.46 6.01 -3.49
N SER A 97 13.92 6.72 -2.47
CA SER A 97 14.47 6.10 -1.25
C SER A 97 13.36 5.50 -0.37
N LEU A 98 12.12 5.94 -0.55
CA LEU A 98 10.96 5.40 0.14
C LEU A 98 10.39 4.21 -0.65
N THR A 99 10.71 3.01 -0.21
CA THR A 99 10.31 1.78 -0.89
C THR A 99 9.03 1.15 -0.32
N ASN A 100 8.83 1.27 0.99
CA ASN A 100 7.69 0.66 1.70
C ASN A 100 7.45 1.33 3.07
N LEU A 101 6.43 0.86 3.79
CA LEU A 101 6.04 1.33 5.12
C LEU A 101 7.22 1.46 6.11
N ARG A 102 8.19 0.55 6.07
CA ARG A 102 9.31 0.54 7.02
C ARG A 102 10.32 1.66 6.80
N ASP A 103 10.27 2.34 5.65
CA ASP A 103 11.13 3.51 5.39
C ASP A 103 10.54 4.81 5.95
N LEU A 104 9.26 4.81 6.33
CA LEU A 104 8.59 6.00 6.87
C LEU A 104 9.13 6.40 8.24
N ARG A 105 9.32 7.70 8.42
CA ARG A 105 9.81 8.37 9.62
C ARG A 105 8.94 9.60 9.93
N LYS A 106 9.13 10.19 11.10
CA LYS A 106 8.42 11.40 11.54
C LYS A 106 8.52 12.54 10.53
N GLU A 107 9.65 12.72 9.86
CA GLU A 107 9.86 13.73 8.83
C GLU A 107 8.95 13.57 7.59
N HIS A 108 8.39 12.39 7.35
CA HIS A 108 7.50 12.12 6.23
C HIS A 108 6.03 12.43 6.54
N ILE A 109 5.68 12.81 7.78
CA ILE A 109 4.29 13.18 8.14
C ILE A 109 3.71 14.28 7.24
N PRO A 110 4.44 15.37 6.91
CA PRO A 110 3.92 16.40 6.00
C PRO A 110 3.57 15.84 4.61
N LEU A 111 4.39 14.95 4.05
CA LEU A 111 4.12 14.25 2.79
C LEU A 111 2.83 13.44 2.87
N LEU A 112 2.68 12.59 3.90
CA LEU A 112 1.51 11.73 4.06
C LEU A 112 0.22 12.53 4.22
N ARG A 113 0.24 13.61 4.99
CA ARG A 113 -0.88 14.54 5.14
C ARG A 113 -1.20 15.29 3.85
N SER A 114 -0.18 15.65 3.06
CA SER A 114 -0.36 16.29 1.75
C SER A 114 -1.05 15.34 0.77
N ILE A 115 -0.64 14.07 0.74
CA ILE A 115 -1.27 13.02 -0.08
C ILE A 115 -2.76 12.87 0.29
N GLN A 116 -3.10 12.80 1.58
CA GLN A 116 -4.50 12.70 2.02
C GLN A 116 -5.34 13.88 1.53
N ARG A 117 -4.85 15.11 1.75
CA ARG A 117 -5.56 16.34 1.36
C ARG A 117 -5.73 16.42 -0.15
N ALA A 118 -4.66 16.22 -0.91
CA ALA A 118 -4.70 16.27 -2.37
C ALA A 118 -5.62 15.19 -2.94
N GLY A 119 -5.55 13.96 -2.42
CA GLY A 119 -6.43 12.86 -2.84
C GLY A 119 -7.91 13.18 -2.61
N ALA A 120 -8.25 13.70 -1.43
CA ALA A 120 -9.62 14.08 -1.11
C ALA A 120 -10.13 15.25 -1.99
N GLN A 121 -9.27 16.22 -2.30
CA GLN A 121 -9.59 17.30 -3.24
C GLN A 121 -9.79 16.80 -4.67
N VAL A 122 -8.92 15.91 -5.15
CA VAL A 122 -9.08 15.26 -6.47
C VAL A 122 -10.40 14.49 -6.52
N ALA A 123 -10.72 13.70 -5.49
CA ALA A 123 -11.97 12.95 -5.43
C ALA A 123 -13.21 13.86 -5.47
N HIS A 124 -13.14 15.02 -4.81
CA HIS A 124 -14.22 16.01 -4.85
C HIS A 124 -14.28 16.73 -6.20
N ASN A 125 -13.18 17.31 -6.66
CA ASN A 125 -13.15 18.21 -7.81
C ASN A 125 -13.32 17.46 -9.14
N CYS A 126 -12.72 16.27 -9.28
CA CYS A 126 -12.75 15.51 -10.54
C CYS A 126 -13.93 14.53 -10.60
N PHE A 127 -14.42 14.07 -9.45
CA PHE A 127 -15.39 12.97 -9.41
C PHE A 127 -16.66 13.28 -8.60
N GLY A 128 -16.76 14.48 -8.00
CA GLY A 128 -17.96 14.91 -7.28
C GLY A 128 -18.24 14.16 -5.98
N LEU A 129 -17.22 13.53 -5.36
CA LEU A 129 -17.39 12.93 -4.04
C LEU A 129 -17.60 14.03 -2.98
N ALA A 130 -18.07 13.64 -1.79
CA ALA A 130 -18.29 14.58 -0.70
C ALA A 130 -17.04 15.44 -0.43
N LYS A 131 -17.25 16.74 -0.17
CA LYS A 131 -16.15 17.63 0.19
C LYS A 131 -15.51 17.18 1.50
N PRO A 132 -14.17 17.04 1.56
CA PRO A 132 -13.50 16.76 2.83
C PRO A 132 -13.69 17.95 3.81
N SER A 133 -13.65 17.66 5.11
CA SER A 133 -13.63 18.72 6.12
C SER A 133 -12.31 19.50 6.08
N GLU A 134 -12.36 20.78 6.43
CA GLU A 134 -11.18 21.67 6.39
C GLU A 134 -10.12 21.26 7.42
N ASP A 135 -10.57 20.75 8.57
CA ASP A 135 -9.71 20.27 9.67
C ASP A 135 -9.17 18.84 9.46
N GLY A 136 -9.58 18.16 8.37
CA GLY A 136 -9.18 16.81 8.06
C GLY A 136 -9.90 15.71 8.87
N SER A 137 -10.91 16.06 9.68
CA SER A 137 -11.66 15.09 10.50
C SER A 137 -12.58 14.19 9.68
N SER A 138 -12.85 14.52 8.42
CA SER A 138 -13.71 13.75 7.52
C SER A 138 -13.16 13.74 6.09
N SER A 139 -13.13 12.57 5.48
CA SER A 139 -12.72 12.37 4.08
C SER A 139 -13.64 11.38 3.38
N PRO A 140 -13.96 11.60 2.10
CA PRO A 140 -14.70 10.61 1.29
C PRO A 140 -13.82 9.40 0.92
N LEU A 141 -12.52 9.44 1.22
CA LEU A 141 -11.56 8.42 0.86
C LEU A 141 -11.02 7.69 2.09
N ARG A 142 -10.76 6.41 1.92
CA ARG A 142 -9.95 5.58 2.78
C ARG A 142 -8.56 5.46 2.18
N CYS A 143 -7.56 6.02 2.85
CA CYS A 143 -6.16 6.00 2.41
C CYS A 143 -5.38 4.94 3.18
N PHE A 144 -4.56 4.14 2.50
CA PHE A 144 -3.74 3.11 3.14
C PHE A 144 -2.50 2.77 2.31
N VAL A 145 -1.53 2.15 2.96
CA VAL A 145 -0.33 1.58 2.36
C VAL A 145 -0.39 0.08 2.49
N HIS A 146 0.01 -0.65 1.45
CA HIS A 146 0.17 -2.10 1.57
C HIS A 146 1.48 -2.48 2.29
N TYR A 147 1.38 -3.50 3.14
CA TYR A 147 2.52 -4.23 3.64
C TYR A 147 2.21 -5.73 3.66
N MET A 148 2.86 -6.58 2.85
CA MET A 148 3.89 -6.29 1.83
C MET A 148 3.27 -5.71 0.56
N PRO A 149 3.94 -4.72 -0.07
CA PRO A 149 3.51 -4.18 -1.34
C PRO A 149 3.85 -5.14 -2.51
N THR A 150 3.17 -4.96 -3.65
CA THR A 150 3.47 -5.71 -4.88
C THR A 150 4.71 -5.19 -5.61
N TYR A 151 5.10 -3.95 -5.36
CA TYR A 151 6.33 -3.34 -5.87
C TYR A 151 6.88 -2.36 -4.82
N PHE A 152 8.21 -2.28 -4.74
CA PHE A 152 8.93 -1.55 -3.71
C PHE A 152 9.27 -0.13 -4.15
N HIS A 153 8.27 0.69 -4.22
CA HIS A 153 8.29 2.13 -4.36
C HIS A 153 7.06 2.66 -3.62
N LEU A 154 7.25 3.58 -2.68
CA LEU A 154 6.16 4.01 -1.79
C LEU A 154 4.98 4.58 -2.58
N HIS A 155 3.83 4.00 -2.36
CA HIS A 155 2.57 4.43 -2.94
C HIS A 155 1.45 4.30 -1.92
N VAL A 156 0.49 5.21 -2.01
CA VAL A 156 -0.69 5.25 -1.14
C VAL A 156 -1.92 4.95 -1.97
N HIS A 157 -2.66 3.93 -1.57
CA HIS A 157 -3.95 3.59 -2.15
C HIS A 157 -5.04 4.47 -1.54
N MET A 158 -5.95 4.96 -2.38
CA MET A 158 -7.04 5.84 -1.98
C MET A 158 -8.34 5.33 -2.59
N LEU A 159 -9.17 4.71 -1.79
CA LEU A 159 -10.46 4.14 -2.19
C LEU A 159 -11.61 4.99 -1.68
N SER A 160 -12.69 5.09 -2.45
CA SER A 160 -13.96 5.58 -1.92
C SER A 160 -14.29 4.87 -0.60
N ALA A 161 -14.70 5.60 0.41
CA ALA A 161 -15.14 5.01 1.68
C ALA A 161 -16.28 3.99 1.49
N ASN A 162 -17.07 4.15 0.41
CA ASN A 162 -18.14 3.23 0.03
C ASN A 162 -17.65 1.93 -0.60
N TYR A 163 -16.37 1.83 -0.98
CA TYR A 163 -15.81 0.60 -1.56
C TYR A 163 -15.41 -0.39 -0.46
N VAL A 164 -16.39 -1.03 0.16
CA VAL A 164 -16.20 -1.90 1.32
C VAL A 164 -15.62 -3.29 1.01
N SER A 165 -15.78 -3.77 -0.23
CA SER A 165 -15.44 -5.16 -0.61
C SER A 165 -14.10 -5.31 -1.36
N HIS A 166 -13.25 -4.26 -1.41
CA HIS A 166 -11.98 -4.37 -2.12
C HIS A 166 -10.99 -5.30 -1.41
N PRO A 167 -10.49 -6.38 -2.07
CA PRO A 167 -9.61 -7.35 -1.43
C PRO A 167 -8.31 -6.75 -0.87
N GLY A 168 -7.76 -5.72 -1.53
CA GLY A 168 -6.55 -5.03 -1.09
C GLY A 168 -6.74 -4.14 0.14
N ALA A 169 -7.98 -3.86 0.56
CA ALA A 169 -8.27 -3.02 1.74
C ALA A 169 -8.51 -3.86 3.01
N LEU A 170 -8.19 -5.16 2.97
CA LEU A 170 -8.39 -6.06 4.10
C LEU A 170 -7.30 -5.92 5.16
N VAL A 171 -7.68 -6.19 6.41
CA VAL A 171 -6.74 -6.32 7.55
C VAL A 171 -5.69 -7.38 7.23
N GLY A 172 -4.43 -7.11 7.57
CA GLY A 172 -3.31 -7.99 7.26
C GLY A 172 -2.70 -7.73 5.87
N GLN A 173 -3.21 -6.75 5.13
CA GLN A 173 -2.60 -6.25 3.89
C GLN A 173 -2.56 -4.73 3.87
N ALA A 174 -3.68 -4.07 4.18
CA ALA A 174 -3.78 -2.62 4.26
C ALA A 174 -3.39 -2.11 5.66
N GLN A 175 -2.57 -1.06 5.70
CA GLN A 175 -2.22 -0.30 6.89
C GLN A 175 -2.80 1.11 6.70
N LEU A 176 -3.78 1.49 7.54
CA LEU A 176 -4.49 2.76 7.40
C LEU A 176 -3.51 3.93 7.52
N LEU A 177 -3.62 4.92 6.63
CA LEU A 177 -2.65 6.02 6.59
C LEU A 177 -2.73 6.91 7.83
N ASP A 178 -3.92 7.06 8.40
CA ASP A 178 -4.12 7.80 9.65
C ASP A 178 -3.44 7.13 10.84
N ASP A 179 -3.49 5.79 10.92
CA ASP A 179 -2.78 5.02 11.95
C ASP A 179 -1.26 5.15 11.77
N ILE A 180 -0.77 5.11 10.52
CA ILE A 180 0.65 5.32 10.21
C ILE A 180 1.10 6.71 10.70
N ILE A 181 0.36 7.76 10.36
CA ILE A 181 0.66 9.14 10.77
C ILE A 181 0.68 9.24 12.30
N SER A 182 -0.38 8.74 12.96
CA SER A 182 -0.48 8.78 14.42
C SER A 182 0.70 8.06 15.11
N LEU A 183 1.08 6.88 14.61
CA LEU A 183 2.24 6.15 15.14
C LEU A 183 3.57 6.90 14.92
N LEU A 184 3.74 7.55 13.77
CA LEU A 184 4.92 8.40 13.52
C LEU A 184 4.95 9.64 14.43
N GLU A 185 3.80 10.23 14.74
CA GLU A 185 3.69 11.36 15.70
C GLU A 185 4.11 10.93 17.11
N LEU A 186 3.77 9.70 17.50
CA LEU A 186 4.19 9.08 18.76
C LEU A 186 5.67 8.65 18.74
N GLY A 187 6.40 8.86 17.63
CA GLY A 187 7.82 8.55 17.51
C GLY A 187 8.12 7.07 17.21
N VAL A 188 7.14 6.31 16.71
CA VAL A 188 7.36 4.90 16.35
C VAL A 188 8.26 4.82 15.11
N ASP A 189 9.31 3.98 15.21
CA ASP A 189 10.09 3.54 14.06
C ASP A 189 9.56 2.21 13.54
N PHE A 190 9.01 2.21 12.32
CA PHE A 190 8.46 1.00 11.72
C PHE A 190 9.50 -0.10 11.48
N ARG A 191 10.80 0.20 11.45
CA ARG A 191 11.88 -0.82 11.38
C ARG A 191 11.96 -1.64 12.65
N GLU A 192 11.62 -1.04 13.79
CA GLU A 192 11.68 -1.67 15.11
C GLU A 192 10.32 -2.22 15.56
N ARG A 193 9.32 -2.19 14.69
CA ARG A 193 7.98 -2.69 14.98
C ARG A 193 7.76 -4.09 14.43
N THR A 194 7.12 -4.96 15.18
CA THR A 194 6.55 -6.21 14.66
C THR A 194 5.35 -5.88 13.78
N LEU A 195 5.30 -6.43 12.57
CA LEU A 195 4.19 -6.24 11.63
C LEU A 195 3.56 -7.58 11.26
N GLY A 196 2.21 -7.62 11.31
CA GLY A 196 1.42 -8.75 10.81
C GLY A 196 0.94 -8.50 9.40
N TYR A 197 1.14 -9.46 8.50
CA TYR A 197 0.65 -9.37 7.13
C TYR A 197 0.44 -10.74 6.50
N ALA A 198 -0.38 -10.79 5.43
CA ALA A 198 -0.72 -12.04 4.75
C ALA A 198 0.08 -12.19 3.44
N LEU A 199 0.71 -13.35 3.24
CA LEU A 199 1.30 -13.74 1.96
C LEU A 199 0.63 -15.00 1.40
N ALA A 200 0.56 -15.09 0.06
CA ALA A 200 0.19 -16.33 -0.60
C ALA A 200 1.30 -17.38 -0.44
N ASP A 201 0.97 -18.67 -0.35
CA ASP A 201 1.93 -19.77 -0.20
C ASP A 201 2.82 -19.77 -1.44
N GLY A 202 3.08 -19.51 -2.29
CA GLY A 202 4.04 -19.41 -3.39
C GLY A 202 4.82 -18.11 -3.46
N HIS A 203 4.65 -17.20 -2.47
CA HIS A 203 5.36 -15.92 -2.50
C HIS A 203 6.86 -16.12 -2.29
N PRO A 204 7.75 -15.54 -3.14
CA PRO A 204 9.20 -15.77 -3.07
C PRO A 204 9.81 -15.49 -1.70
N LEU A 205 9.34 -14.46 -0.99
CA LEU A 205 9.82 -14.14 0.35
C LEU A 205 9.60 -15.27 1.35
N LEU A 206 8.49 -16.03 1.25
CA LEU A 206 8.24 -17.17 2.15
C LEU A 206 9.33 -18.24 2.01
N HIS A 207 9.74 -18.53 0.79
CA HIS A 207 10.82 -19.49 0.52
C HIS A 207 12.15 -19.01 1.14
N VAL A 208 12.48 -17.74 0.97
CA VAL A 208 13.70 -17.16 1.54
C VAL A 208 13.67 -17.19 3.09
N MET A 209 12.54 -16.91 3.71
CA MET A 209 12.37 -17.00 5.17
C MET A 209 12.57 -18.42 5.68
N GLN A 210 11.99 -19.42 5.00
CA GLN A 210 12.15 -20.83 5.35
C GLN A 210 13.61 -21.28 5.24
N MET A 211 14.29 -20.92 4.15
CA MET A 211 15.72 -21.22 3.95
C MET A 211 16.61 -20.55 4.99
N SER A 212 16.18 -19.43 5.57
CA SER A 212 16.87 -18.71 6.64
C SER A 212 16.57 -19.27 8.04
N GLY A 213 15.88 -20.41 8.14
CA GLY A 213 15.62 -21.10 9.41
C GLY A 213 14.46 -20.55 10.23
N PHE A 214 13.64 -19.64 9.69
CA PHE A 214 12.41 -19.21 10.36
C PHE A 214 11.32 -20.28 10.17
N ALA A 215 10.76 -20.74 11.30
CA ALA A 215 9.57 -21.60 11.30
C ALA A 215 8.34 -20.78 10.90
N LEU A 216 7.71 -21.10 9.78
CA LEU A 216 6.55 -20.40 9.22
C LEU A 216 5.32 -21.30 9.16
#